data_64cdf483e3b8f5d9fa26c6e27b9a1022
#
_entry.id   64cdf483e3b8f5d9fa26c6e27b9a1022
#
_cell.length_a   1.000
_cell.length_b   1.000
_cell.length_c   1.000
_cell.angle_alpha   90.00
_cell.angle_beta   90.00
_cell.angle_gamma   90.00
#
_symmetry.space_group_name_H-M   'P 1'
#
loop_
_entity.id
_entity.type
_entity.pdbx_description
1 polymer ?
#
loop_
_entity_poly.entity_id
_entity_poly.type
_entity_poly.pdbx_seq_one_letter_code
_entity_poly.pdbx_strand_id
1 'polypeptide(L)'
;IEDIQGMRVLEEDVGTSSISIAREHNVPFLMFGPEMWIKDSHSGDACSAPICVNGKIRYIISFFSLDQNDLPYDLLLSLLLTMKYSIEQHLNMLEAWSINRIMMEQLPVTVYWLGKDGSVKYCNENGRKRLEGHERLEDVFLNYEHIPIKKALHGVATQRREITWITQDRTFEDITTVMPIKVGSEVESALVLSMSIEDLKTTIAHATGYSSRYSLYSMVGETSEFLALQHKASRVARTDHNILLQGEQVDAFSAIVHKEKAYAYGV
;
A
#
# COMPACT_ATOMS: atom_id res chain seq x y z
N ILE A 1 11.43 -35.99 -21.69
CA ILE A 1 11.97 -34.63 -21.54
C ILE A 1 12.82 -34.70 -20.30
N GLU A 2 14.16 -34.76 -20.47
CA GLU A 2 15.08 -34.64 -19.35
C GLU A 2 14.82 -33.28 -18.64
N ASP A 3 14.98 -33.29 -17.34
CA ASP A 3 14.73 -32.10 -16.52
C ASP A 3 15.77 -31.03 -16.86
N ILE A 4 15.37 -30.02 -17.66
CA ILE A 4 16.21 -28.88 -18.02
C ILE A 4 16.19 -27.76 -16.98
N GLN A 5 15.55 -28.01 -15.85
CA GLN A 5 15.46 -27.04 -14.77
C GLN A 5 16.87 -26.71 -14.21
N GLY A 6 17.21 -25.42 -14.24
CA GLY A 6 18.52 -24.95 -13.77
C GLY A 6 19.63 -24.95 -14.82
N MET A 7 19.37 -25.38 -16.05
CA MET A 7 20.33 -25.22 -17.15
C MET A 7 20.56 -23.74 -17.49
N ARG A 8 21.80 -23.38 -17.73
CA ARG A 8 22.15 -22.08 -18.34
C ARG A 8 21.94 -22.19 -19.85
N VAL A 9 21.25 -21.20 -20.42
CA VAL A 9 20.95 -21.13 -21.86
C VAL A 9 21.56 -19.87 -22.50
N LEU A 10 22.76 -19.51 -22.07
CA LEU A 10 23.52 -18.44 -22.69
C LEU A 10 24.17 -18.93 -23.98
N GLU A 11 24.47 -18.02 -24.92
CA GLU A 11 25.11 -18.37 -26.17
C GLU A 11 26.47 -19.06 -25.97
N GLU A 12 27.23 -18.66 -24.95
CA GLU A 12 28.50 -19.27 -24.57
C GLU A 12 28.35 -20.73 -24.10
N ASP A 13 27.15 -21.11 -23.57
CA ASP A 13 26.90 -22.47 -23.05
C ASP A 13 26.25 -23.37 -24.11
N VAL A 14 25.30 -22.85 -24.87
CA VAL A 14 24.45 -23.64 -25.78
C VAL A 14 24.53 -23.20 -27.25
N GLY A 15 25.38 -22.23 -27.56
CA GLY A 15 25.49 -21.64 -28.89
C GLY A 15 24.25 -20.82 -29.28
N THR A 16 24.19 -20.45 -30.54
CA THR A 16 23.09 -19.67 -31.11
C THR A 16 21.79 -20.41 -31.00
N SER A 17 20.80 -19.82 -30.32
CA SER A 17 19.47 -20.35 -30.11
C SER A 17 18.42 -19.24 -30.19
N SER A 18 17.15 -19.61 -30.37
CA SER A 18 16.06 -18.62 -30.35
C SER A 18 16.01 -17.83 -29.05
N ILE A 19 16.39 -18.44 -27.92
CA ILE A 19 16.46 -17.82 -26.61
C ILE A 19 17.57 -16.76 -26.56
N SER A 20 18.80 -17.11 -27.02
CA SER A 20 19.93 -16.18 -27.01
C SER A 20 19.65 -14.97 -27.88
N ILE A 21 19.13 -15.17 -29.10
CA ILE A 21 18.80 -14.07 -30.02
C ILE A 21 17.66 -13.21 -29.45
N ALA A 22 16.60 -13.81 -28.95
CA ALA A 22 15.48 -13.07 -28.36
C ALA A 22 15.93 -12.20 -27.17
N ARG A 23 16.88 -12.69 -26.37
CA ARG A 23 17.45 -11.96 -25.23
C ARG A 23 18.33 -10.81 -25.69
N GLU A 24 19.23 -11.05 -26.63
CA GLU A 24 20.24 -10.06 -27.06
C GLU A 24 19.59 -8.88 -27.78
N HIS A 25 18.67 -9.20 -28.69
CA HIS A 25 18.01 -8.19 -29.53
C HIS A 25 16.70 -7.66 -28.96
N ASN A 26 16.22 -8.23 -27.86
CA ASN A 26 14.94 -7.88 -27.22
C ASN A 26 13.74 -7.96 -28.19
N VAL A 27 13.73 -8.98 -29.04
CA VAL A 27 12.66 -9.22 -30.02
C VAL A 27 12.22 -10.68 -29.96
N PRO A 28 10.96 -10.97 -30.29
CA PRO A 28 10.54 -12.35 -30.55
C PRO A 28 11.32 -12.93 -31.72
N PHE A 29 11.75 -14.16 -31.61
CA PHE A 29 12.53 -14.83 -32.64
C PHE A 29 12.10 -16.29 -32.82
N LEU A 30 11.89 -16.67 -34.08
CA LEU A 30 11.62 -18.03 -34.51
C LEU A 30 12.89 -18.58 -35.17
N MET A 31 13.33 -19.75 -34.76
CA MET A 31 14.48 -20.45 -35.30
C MET A 31 14.08 -21.85 -35.72
N PHE A 32 14.39 -22.20 -36.94
CA PHE A 32 14.17 -23.55 -37.47
C PHE A 32 15.27 -24.50 -37.02
N GLY A 33 14.94 -25.79 -36.86
CA GLY A 33 15.88 -26.77 -36.35
C GLY A 33 17.27 -26.76 -37.02
N PRO A 34 17.35 -26.75 -38.38
CA PRO A 34 18.64 -26.69 -39.09
C PRO A 34 19.50 -25.43 -38.80
N GLU A 35 18.88 -24.36 -38.30
CA GLU A 35 19.56 -23.12 -37.92
C GLU A 35 20.16 -23.15 -36.53
N MET A 36 19.76 -24.12 -35.70
CA MET A 36 20.22 -24.26 -34.34
C MET A 36 21.67 -24.81 -34.32
N TRP A 37 22.48 -24.27 -33.42
CA TRP A 37 23.86 -24.71 -33.23
C TRP A 37 23.94 -26.18 -32.74
N ILE A 38 23.05 -26.59 -31.86
CA ILE A 38 23.04 -27.94 -31.29
C ILE A 38 22.40 -28.90 -32.27
N LYS A 39 23.15 -29.91 -32.73
CA LYS A 39 22.67 -30.88 -33.71
C LYS A 39 21.47 -31.69 -33.25
N ASP A 40 21.41 -32.00 -31.96
CA ASP A 40 20.28 -32.75 -31.38
C ASP A 40 18.96 -31.99 -31.44
N SER A 41 19.01 -30.64 -31.62
CA SER A 41 17.85 -29.79 -31.76
C SER A 41 17.43 -29.55 -33.23
N HIS A 42 18.14 -30.14 -34.21
CA HIS A 42 17.86 -29.96 -35.63
C HIS A 42 16.54 -30.57 -36.09
N SER A 43 15.95 -31.48 -35.28
CA SER A 43 14.65 -32.11 -35.59
C SER A 43 13.44 -31.27 -35.18
N GLY A 44 13.66 -30.19 -34.45
CA GLY A 44 12.57 -29.35 -33.92
C GLY A 44 12.80 -27.88 -34.19
N ASP A 45 11.74 -27.11 -34.08
CA ASP A 45 11.75 -25.65 -34.21
C ASP A 45 11.53 -25.00 -32.86
N ALA A 46 12.07 -23.79 -32.66
CA ALA A 46 11.92 -23.04 -31.42
C ALA A 46 11.49 -21.59 -31.70
N CYS A 47 10.53 -21.14 -30.92
CA CYS A 47 10.08 -19.76 -30.94
C CYS A 47 10.22 -19.18 -29.53
N SER A 48 10.93 -18.08 -29.41
CA SER A 48 11.21 -17.44 -28.11
C SER A 48 10.85 -15.96 -28.13
N ALA A 49 10.33 -15.46 -27.03
CA ALA A 49 10.03 -14.04 -26.86
C ALA A 49 10.46 -13.53 -25.47
N PRO A 50 11.10 -12.35 -25.40
CA PRO A 50 11.44 -11.74 -24.14
C PRO A 50 10.19 -11.17 -23.48
N ILE A 51 10.06 -11.38 -22.17
CA ILE A 51 9.04 -10.79 -21.31
C ILE A 51 9.67 -9.62 -20.57
N CYS A 52 9.20 -8.42 -20.85
CA CYS A 52 9.72 -7.19 -20.29
C CYS A 52 8.81 -6.67 -19.16
N VAL A 53 9.44 -6.30 -18.05
CA VAL A 53 8.80 -5.58 -16.94
C VAL A 53 9.56 -4.27 -16.75
N ASN A 54 8.87 -3.14 -16.81
CA ASN A 54 9.48 -1.80 -16.74
C ASN A 54 10.63 -1.60 -17.75
N GLY A 55 10.45 -2.10 -18.97
CA GLY A 55 11.45 -1.98 -20.06
C GLY A 55 12.69 -2.86 -19.91
N LYS A 56 12.75 -3.74 -18.91
CA LYS A 56 13.85 -4.69 -18.72
C LYS A 56 13.37 -6.13 -18.93
N ILE A 57 14.16 -6.91 -19.63
CA ILE A 57 13.90 -8.34 -19.79
C ILE A 57 14.01 -9.00 -18.43
N ARG A 58 12.94 -9.67 -17.99
CA ARG A 58 12.88 -10.46 -16.74
C ARG A 58 12.86 -11.95 -17.02
N TYR A 59 12.14 -12.35 -18.06
CA TYR A 59 11.96 -13.75 -18.43
C TYR A 59 12.00 -13.88 -19.94
N ILE A 60 12.14 -15.11 -20.42
CA ILE A 60 11.95 -15.46 -21.82
C ILE A 60 10.96 -16.61 -21.84
N ILE A 61 9.90 -16.48 -22.64
CA ILE A 61 8.98 -17.56 -22.93
C ILE A 61 9.43 -18.23 -24.23
N SER A 62 9.45 -19.55 -24.24
CA SER A 62 9.88 -20.33 -25.40
C SER A 62 8.97 -21.51 -25.65
N PHE A 63 8.65 -21.76 -26.91
CA PHE A 63 8.01 -22.98 -27.37
C PHE A 63 8.98 -23.76 -28.23
N PHE A 64 9.00 -25.07 -28.02
CA PHE A 64 9.80 -26.01 -28.78
C PHE A 64 8.88 -27.05 -29.40
N SER A 65 9.04 -27.31 -30.70
CA SER A 65 8.47 -28.46 -31.36
C SER A 65 9.53 -29.55 -31.44
N LEU A 66 9.16 -30.80 -31.12
CA LEU A 66 10.07 -31.93 -31.21
C LEU A 66 10.06 -32.59 -32.58
N ASP A 67 9.06 -32.31 -33.40
CA ASP A 67 8.89 -32.81 -34.76
C ASP A 67 8.64 -31.66 -35.72
N GLN A 68 9.23 -31.70 -36.91
CA GLN A 68 9.01 -30.75 -38.00
C GLN A 68 7.63 -30.91 -38.64
N ASN A 69 6.58 -31.22 -37.88
CA ASN A 69 5.27 -31.46 -38.39
C ASN A 69 4.41 -30.20 -38.32
N ASP A 70 4.10 -29.65 -39.48
CA ASP A 70 2.90 -28.93 -39.89
C ASP A 70 2.18 -27.98 -38.93
N LEU A 71 2.86 -27.51 -37.86
CA LEU A 71 2.32 -26.41 -37.07
C LEU A 71 2.43 -25.10 -37.91
N PRO A 72 1.34 -24.39 -38.13
CA PRO A 72 1.40 -23.12 -38.84
C PRO A 72 2.17 -22.15 -37.94
N TYR A 73 3.39 -21.80 -38.39
CA TYR A 73 4.32 -20.92 -37.63
C TYR A 73 3.69 -19.57 -37.26
N ASP A 74 2.83 -19.03 -38.12
CA ASP A 74 2.09 -17.81 -37.87
C ASP A 74 1.17 -17.95 -36.63
N LEU A 75 0.55 -19.12 -36.47
CA LEU A 75 -0.28 -19.41 -35.30
C LEU A 75 0.57 -19.54 -34.05
N LEU A 76 1.72 -20.25 -34.14
CA LEU A 76 2.64 -20.40 -33.00
C LEU A 76 3.21 -19.05 -32.54
N LEU A 77 3.63 -18.24 -33.50
CA LEU A 77 4.14 -16.89 -33.21
C LEU A 77 3.04 -16.00 -32.62
N SER A 78 1.83 -16.05 -33.17
CA SER A 78 0.69 -15.29 -32.66
C SER A 78 0.32 -15.68 -31.24
N LEU A 79 0.34 -17.00 -30.94
CA LEU A 79 0.10 -17.51 -29.59
C LEU A 79 1.19 -17.05 -28.61
N LEU A 80 2.46 -17.16 -29.01
CA LEU A 80 3.60 -16.72 -28.20
C LEU A 80 3.50 -15.22 -27.87
N LEU A 81 3.20 -14.38 -28.87
CA LEU A 81 3.04 -12.94 -28.70
C LEU A 81 1.85 -12.59 -27.79
N THR A 82 0.75 -13.31 -27.93
CA THR A 82 -0.44 -13.13 -27.09
C THR A 82 -0.12 -13.50 -25.63
N MET A 83 0.56 -14.63 -25.42
CA MET A 83 0.98 -15.04 -24.07
C MET A 83 2.01 -14.07 -23.49
N LYS A 84 3.03 -13.67 -24.27
CA LYS A 84 3.98 -12.64 -23.89
C LYS A 84 3.27 -11.39 -23.38
N TYR A 85 2.38 -10.83 -24.19
CA TYR A 85 1.64 -9.62 -23.84
C TYR A 85 0.80 -9.80 -22.57
N SER A 86 0.06 -10.90 -22.48
CA SER A 86 -0.75 -11.21 -21.30
C SER A 86 0.08 -11.31 -20.02
N ILE A 87 1.23 -11.99 -20.07
CA ILE A 87 2.14 -12.13 -18.93
C ILE A 87 2.75 -10.77 -18.55
N GLU A 88 3.19 -9.98 -19.53
CA GLU A 88 3.73 -8.64 -19.28
C GLU A 88 2.71 -7.73 -18.59
N GLN A 89 1.47 -7.71 -19.10
CA GLN A 89 0.39 -6.93 -18.48
C GLN A 89 0.12 -7.40 -17.05
N HIS A 90 0.07 -8.70 -16.83
CA HIS A 90 -0.16 -9.25 -15.50
C HIS A 90 0.95 -8.91 -14.51
N LEU A 91 2.22 -9.04 -14.92
CA LEU A 91 3.38 -8.72 -14.08
C LEU A 91 3.45 -7.22 -13.75
N ASN A 92 3.22 -6.34 -14.74
CA ASN A 92 3.18 -4.90 -14.53
C ASN A 92 2.03 -4.50 -13.58
N MET A 93 0.88 -5.16 -13.69
CA MET A 93 -0.26 -4.94 -12.80
C MET A 93 0.05 -5.39 -11.37
N LEU A 94 0.70 -6.56 -11.19
CA LEU A 94 1.12 -7.05 -9.87
C LEU A 94 2.10 -6.09 -9.20
N GLU A 95 3.07 -5.55 -9.94
CA GLU A 95 4.03 -4.59 -9.41
C GLU A 95 3.35 -3.29 -9.01
N ALA A 96 2.50 -2.73 -9.88
CA ALA A 96 1.72 -1.53 -9.56
C ALA A 96 0.82 -1.74 -8.33
N TRP A 97 0.19 -2.91 -8.24
CA TRP A 97 -0.64 -3.27 -7.08
C TRP A 97 0.18 -3.38 -5.79
N SER A 98 1.38 -3.96 -5.87
CA SER A 98 2.29 -4.06 -4.72
C SER A 98 2.74 -2.70 -4.22
N ILE A 99 3.10 -1.78 -5.13
CA ILE A 99 3.47 -0.41 -4.80
C ILE A 99 2.29 0.31 -4.14
N ASN A 100 1.10 0.24 -4.76
CA ASN A 100 -0.11 0.86 -4.21
C ASN A 100 -0.44 0.32 -2.81
N ARG A 101 -0.29 -0.98 -2.59
CA ARG A 101 -0.48 -1.59 -1.27
C ARG A 101 0.49 -1.04 -0.24
N ILE A 102 1.80 -0.97 -0.57
CA ILE A 102 2.80 -0.40 0.34
C ILE A 102 2.46 1.06 0.66
N MET A 103 2.09 1.85 -0.35
CA MET A 103 1.67 3.24 -0.13
C MET A 103 0.47 3.34 0.81
N MET A 104 -0.56 2.52 0.60
CA MET A 104 -1.76 2.51 1.45
C MET A 104 -1.47 2.11 2.90
N GLU A 105 -0.51 1.18 3.11
CA GLU A 105 -0.10 0.77 4.47
C GLU A 105 0.69 1.87 5.21
N GLN A 106 1.38 2.76 4.48
CA GLN A 106 2.18 3.84 5.07
C GLN A 106 1.39 5.14 5.28
N LEU A 107 0.18 5.25 4.72
CA LEU A 107 -0.64 6.45 4.90
C LEU A 107 -1.13 6.56 6.36
N PRO A 108 -1.10 7.77 6.97
CA PRO A 108 -1.64 8.01 8.30
C PRO A 108 -3.17 8.14 8.27
N VAL A 109 -3.82 7.33 7.45
CA VAL A 109 -5.28 7.29 7.31
C VAL A 109 -5.76 5.86 7.43
N THR A 110 -6.95 5.69 7.98
CA THR A 110 -7.65 4.41 7.97
C THR A 110 -8.36 4.25 6.63
N VAL A 111 -8.13 3.13 5.97
CA VAL A 111 -8.71 2.81 4.66
C VAL A 111 -9.56 1.56 4.77
N TYR A 112 -10.81 1.63 4.31
CA TYR A 112 -11.67 0.47 4.10
C TYR A 112 -12.22 0.47 2.68
N TRP A 113 -12.08 -0.64 2.00
CA TRP A 113 -12.78 -0.92 0.75
C TRP A 113 -13.88 -1.92 1.01
N LEU A 114 -15.12 -1.50 0.81
CA LEU A 114 -16.32 -2.25 1.16
C LEU A 114 -17.00 -2.78 -0.11
N GLY A 115 -17.43 -4.03 -0.08
CA GLY A 115 -18.28 -4.60 -1.09
C GLY A 115 -19.69 -4.00 -1.08
N LYS A 116 -20.47 -4.29 -2.09
CA LYS A 116 -21.87 -3.87 -2.21
C LYS A 116 -22.74 -4.41 -1.06
N ASP A 117 -22.36 -5.56 -0.52
CA ASP A 117 -22.97 -6.22 0.64
C ASP A 117 -22.49 -5.67 1.99
N GLY A 118 -21.60 -4.66 1.98
CA GLY A 118 -21.01 -4.06 3.19
C GLY A 118 -19.84 -4.83 3.80
N SER A 119 -19.43 -5.97 3.21
CA SER A 119 -18.24 -6.71 3.66
C SER A 119 -16.95 -5.94 3.36
N VAL A 120 -15.95 -6.08 4.22
CA VAL A 120 -14.63 -5.45 4.05
C VAL A 120 -13.81 -6.29 3.07
N LYS A 121 -13.63 -5.81 1.83
CA LYS A 121 -12.78 -6.45 0.82
C LYS A 121 -11.29 -6.18 1.04
N TYR A 122 -10.98 -5.02 1.57
CA TYR A 122 -9.61 -4.62 1.91
C TYR A 122 -9.63 -3.56 3.03
N CYS A 123 -8.65 -3.61 3.89
CA CYS A 123 -8.32 -2.52 4.80
C CYS A 123 -6.80 -2.46 4.99
N ASN A 124 -6.28 -1.26 5.24
CA ASN A 124 -4.88 -1.09 5.61
C ASN A 124 -4.64 -1.43 7.08
N GLU A 125 -3.39 -1.36 7.54
CA GLU A 125 -3.01 -1.71 8.92
C GLU A 125 -3.81 -0.94 9.97
N ASN A 126 -4.04 0.37 9.77
CA ASN A 126 -4.87 1.17 10.67
C ASN A 126 -6.32 0.68 10.71
N GLY A 127 -6.86 0.26 9.57
CA GLY A 127 -8.19 -0.34 9.47
C GLY A 127 -8.27 -1.67 10.19
N ARG A 128 -7.27 -2.54 10.01
CA ARG A 128 -7.21 -3.86 10.68
C ARG A 128 -7.19 -3.73 12.20
N LYS A 129 -6.40 -2.78 12.74
CA LYS A 129 -6.36 -2.52 14.19
C LYS A 129 -7.69 -2.10 14.76
N ARG A 130 -8.52 -1.35 13.99
CA ARG A 130 -9.85 -0.91 14.43
C ARG A 130 -10.92 -2.00 14.27
N LEU A 131 -10.74 -2.91 13.30
CA LEU A 131 -11.66 -4.01 13.04
C LEU A 131 -11.52 -5.19 14.02
N GLU A 132 -10.39 -5.32 14.69
CA GLU A 132 -10.11 -6.36 15.68
C GLU A 132 -10.45 -7.79 15.20
N GLY A 133 -10.28 -8.04 13.90
CA GLY A 133 -10.53 -9.34 13.27
C GLY A 133 -11.93 -9.54 12.72
N HIS A 134 -12.84 -8.58 12.85
CA HIS A 134 -14.16 -8.64 12.23
C HIS A 134 -14.11 -8.37 10.72
N GLU A 135 -15.05 -8.93 9.97
CA GLU A 135 -15.14 -8.78 8.51
C GLU A 135 -16.08 -7.66 8.06
N ARG A 136 -16.88 -7.11 8.98
CA ARG A 136 -17.86 -6.06 8.69
C ARG A 136 -17.71 -4.90 9.66
N LEU A 137 -17.88 -3.68 9.16
CA LEU A 137 -17.82 -2.48 10.01
C LEU A 137 -19.01 -2.41 10.99
N GLU A 138 -20.15 -2.95 10.60
CA GLU A 138 -21.38 -2.97 11.45
C GLU A 138 -21.23 -3.83 12.71
N ASP A 139 -20.31 -4.81 12.70
CA ASP A 139 -20.06 -5.68 13.85
C ASP A 139 -19.19 -4.99 14.92
N VAL A 140 -18.47 -3.95 14.52
CA VAL A 140 -17.51 -3.23 15.38
C VAL A 140 -18.03 -1.87 15.82
N PHE A 141 -18.64 -1.13 14.87
CA PHE A 141 -19.03 0.26 15.12
C PHE A 141 -20.51 0.38 15.48
N LEU A 142 -20.78 0.70 16.74
CA LEU A 142 -22.14 0.81 17.30
C LEU A 142 -23.01 1.84 16.58
N ASN A 143 -22.40 2.85 15.99
CA ASN A 143 -23.09 3.90 15.26
C ASN A 143 -22.98 3.77 13.74
N TYR A 144 -22.76 2.57 13.22
CA TYR A 144 -22.59 2.28 11.79
C TYR A 144 -23.68 2.91 10.92
N GLU A 145 -24.93 2.93 11.36
CA GLU A 145 -26.06 3.51 10.62
C GLU A 145 -25.92 5.02 10.37
N HIS A 146 -25.17 5.73 11.22
CA HIS A 146 -24.94 7.17 11.08
C HIS A 146 -23.78 7.49 10.12
N ILE A 147 -22.98 6.46 9.76
CA ILE A 147 -21.88 6.61 8.84
C ILE A 147 -22.43 6.56 7.40
N PRO A 148 -22.04 7.48 6.49
CA PRO A 148 -22.69 7.62 5.20
C PRO A 148 -22.30 6.53 4.17
N ILE A 149 -22.00 5.32 4.62
CA ILE A 149 -21.62 4.18 3.77
C ILE A 149 -22.80 3.76 2.87
N LYS A 150 -23.99 3.62 3.43
CA LYS A 150 -25.19 3.27 2.65
C LYS A 150 -25.46 4.30 1.54
N LYS A 151 -25.24 5.60 1.83
CA LYS A 151 -25.38 6.66 0.81
C LYS A 151 -24.38 6.49 -0.33
N ALA A 152 -23.14 6.14 -0.01
CA ALA A 152 -22.12 5.90 -1.02
C ALA A 152 -22.45 4.67 -1.88
N LEU A 153 -22.95 3.59 -1.29
CA LEU A 153 -23.43 2.42 -2.04
C LEU A 153 -24.63 2.72 -2.96
N HIS A 154 -25.36 3.83 -2.69
CA HIS A 154 -26.39 4.39 -3.58
C HIS A 154 -25.84 5.49 -4.52
N GLY A 155 -24.53 5.65 -4.60
CA GLY A 155 -23.86 6.54 -5.55
C GLY A 155 -23.62 7.97 -5.07
N VAL A 156 -23.89 8.28 -3.80
CA VAL A 156 -23.71 9.63 -3.22
C VAL A 156 -22.43 9.69 -2.41
N ALA A 157 -21.43 10.41 -2.90
CA ALA A 157 -20.17 10.63 -2.19
C ALA A 157 -20.35 11.58 -0.99
N THR A 158 -19.60 11.33 0.07
CA THR A 158 -19.46 12.24 1.22
C THR A 158 -17.98 12.59 1.35
N GLN A 159 -17.66 13.90 1.35
CA GLN A 159 -16.27 14.35 1.41
C GLN A 159 -16.01 15.10 2.73
N ARG A 160 -14.88 14.78 3.37
CA ARG A 160 -14.28 15.48 4.52
C ARG A 160 -15.31 15.86 5.60
N ARG A 161 -16.09 14.89 6.05
CA ARG A 161 -17.06 15.11 7.12
C ARG A 161 -16.48 14.61 8.45
N GLU A 162 -16.64 15.39 9.50
CA GLU A 162 -16.34 14.93 10.85
C GLU A 162 -17.33 13.83 11.23
N ILE A 163 -16.82 12.68 11.57
CA ILE A 163 -17.60 11.51 11.97
C ILE A 163 -16.95 10.91 13.20
N THR A 164 -17.76 10.70 14.22
CA THR A 164 -17.37 9.96 15.40
C THR A 164 -17.61 8.47 15.16
N TRP A 165 -16.58 7.66 15.27
CA TRP A 165 -16.65 6.20 15.18
C TRP A 165 -16.66 5.62 16.59
N ILE A 166 -17.68 4.86 16.97
CA ILE A 166 -17.89 4.35 18.33
C ILE A 166 -17.79 2.83 18.33
N THR A 167 -16.82 2.29 19.04
CA THR A 167 -16.74 0.86 19.38
C THR A 167 -17.20 0.64 20.81
N GLN A 168 -17.19 -0.61 21.30
CA GLN A 168 -17.52 -0.91 22.69
C GLN A 168 -16.58 -0.22 23.68
N ASP A 169 -15.28 -0.13 23.37
CA ASP A 169 -14.25 0.31 24.30
C ASP A 169 -13.65 1.68 23.95
N ARG A 170 -13.85 2.17 22.72
CA ARG A 170 -13.16 3.37 22.20
C ARG A 170 -14.07 4.21 21.32
N THR A 171 -13.70 5.48 21.25
CA THR A 171 -14.30 6.45 20.34
C THR A 171 -13.20 7.10 19.53
N PHE A 172 -13.40 7.22 18.21
CA PHE A 172 -12.48 7.88 17.29
C PHE A 172 -13.19 9.07 16.64
N GLU A 173 -12.60 10.23 16.73
CA GLU A 173 -13.06 11.44 16.03
C GLU A 173 -12.24 11.61 14.77
N ASP A 174 -12.86 11.40 13.62
CA ASP A 174 -12.17 11.34 12.35
C ASP A 174 -12.80 12.28 11.33
N ILE A 175 -11.95 12.82 10.46
CA ILE A 175 -12.40 13.43 9.19
C ILE A 175 -12.52 12.29 8.18
N THR A 176 -13.75 11.99 7.80
CA THR A 176 -14.05 10.84 6.94
C THR A 176 -14.55 11.28 5.57
N THR A 177 -14.05 10.59 4.56
CA THR A 177 -14.51 10.65 3.17
C THR A 177 -15.01 9.28 2.77
N VAL A 178 -16.23 9.22 2.20
CA VAL A 178 -16.81 7.98 1.68
C VAL A 178 -17.16 8.19 0.22
N MET A 179 -16.59 7.36 -0.65
CA MET A 179 -16.74 7.48 -2.11
C MET A 179 -17.28 6.18 -2.70
N PRO A 180 -18.29 6.26 -3.61
CA PRO A 180 -18.69 5.11 -4.41
C PRO A 180 -17.63 4.76 -5.43
N ILE A 181 -17.37 3.46 -5.61
CA ILE A 181 -16.58 2.94 -6.72
C ILE A 181 -17.55 2.35 -7.73
N LYS A 182 -17.50 2.88 -8.96
CA LYS A 182 -18.38 2.48 -10.05
C LYS A 182 -17.63 1.66 -11.08
N VAL A 183 -18.32 0.66 -11.61
CA VAL A 183 -17.90 -0.09 -12.80
C VAL A 183 -18.96 0.15 -13.87
N GLY A 184 -18.60 0.90 -14.90
CA GLY A 184 -19.59 1.45 -15.84
C GLY A 184 -20.53 2.44 -15.15
N SER A 185 -21.82 2.19 -15.19
CA SER A 185 -22.86 3.01 -14.55
C SER A 185 -23.28 2.53 -13.15
N GLU A 186 -22.88 1.32 -12.76
CA GLU A 186 -23.29 0.71 -11.50
C GLU A 186 -22.28 0.92 -10.39
N VAL A 187 -22.78 1.10 -9.15
CA VAL A 187 -21.94 1.15 -7.95
C VAL A 187 -21.67 -0.29 -7.49
N GLU A 188 -20.41 -0.68 -7.51
CA GLU A 188 -19.96 -2.02 -7.11
C GLU A 188 -19.40 -2.09 -5.71
N SER A 189 -18.94 -0.96 -5.18
CA SER A 189 -18.27 -0.93 -3.88
C SER A 189 -18.16 0.51 -3.35
N ALA A 190 -17.70 0.66 -2.12
CA ALA A 190 -17.43 1.96 -1.52
C ALA A 190 -16.02 1.99 -0.92
N LEU A 191 -15.34 3.14 -1.05
CA LEU A 191 -14.07 3.43 -0.41
C LEU A 191 -14.30 4.40 0.74
N VAL A 192 -13.81 4.04 1.92
CA VAL A 192 -13.84 4.86 3.13
C VAL A 192 -12.42 5.25 3.49
N LEU A 193 -12.17 6.55 3.57
CA LEU A 193 -10.92 7.12 4.03
C LEU A 193 -11.20 7.91 5.31
N SER A 194 -10.53 7.58 6.39
CA SER A 194 -10.78 8.17 7.70
C SER A 194 -9.46 8.58 8.34
N MET A 195 -9.32 9.85 8.65
CA MET A 195 -8.12 10.43 9.26
C MET A 195 -8.49 10.93 10.67
N SER A 196 -7.72 10.48 11.67
CA SER A 196 -7.88 10.94 13.05
C SER A 196 -7.65 12.44 13.13
N ILE A 197 -8.54 13.16 13.79
CA ILE A 197 -8.40 14.60 14.07
C ILE A 197 -7.17 14.83 14.96
N GLU A 198 -6.88 13.92 15.87
CA GLU A 198 -5.71 14.00 16.74
C GLU A 198 -4.40 13.86 15.94
N ASP A 199 -4.32 12.89 15.02
CA ASP A 199 -3.15 12.72 14.14
C ASP A 199 -2.97 13.92 13.22
N LEU A 200 -4.07 14.50 12.72
CA LEU A 200 -4.03 15.69 11.90
C LEU A 200 -3.49 16.90 12.67
N LYS A 201 -3.97 17.11 13.89
CA LYS A 201 -3.47 18.18 14.79
C LYS A 201 -1.98 17.99 15.08
N THR A 202 -1.56 16.77 15.35
CA THR A 202 -0.15 16.44 15.58
C THR A 202 0.72 16.75 14.36
N THR A 203 0.25 16.35 13.18
CA THR A 203 0.95 16.59 11.89
C THR A 203 1.07 18.09 11.61
N ILE A 204 -0.01 18.85 11.81
CA ILE A 204 -0.01 20.32 11.65
C ILE A 204 0.95 20.95 12.65
N ALA A 205 0.92 20.55 13.91
CA ALA A 205 1.83 21.07 14.94
C ALA A 205 3.31 20.82 14.56
N HIS A 206 3.63 19.66 14.03
CA HIS A 206 4.97 19.36 13.51
C HIS A 206 5.33 20.24 12.30
N ALA A 207 4.43 20.37 11.32
CA ALA A 207 4.67 21.12 10.09
C ALA A 207 4.80 22.63 10.33
N THR A 208 4.08 23.17 11.31
CA THR A 208 4.10 24.60 11.67
C THR A 208 5.17 24.96 12.71
N GLY A 209 5.94 23.98 13.16
CA GLY A 209 6.97 24.18 14.20
C GLY A 209 6.40 24.38 15.60
N TYR A 210 5.09 24.20 15.79
CA TYR A 210 4.44 24.19 17.09
C TYR A 210 4.65 22.89 17.88
N SER A 211 5.31 21.88 17.29
CA SER A 211 5.75 20.71 18.07
C SER A 211 6.80 21.14 19.08
N SER A 212 6.54 20.91 20.35
CA SER A 212 7.51 21.25 21.36
C SER A 212 8.78 20.39 21.15
N ARG A 213 9.93 21.04 20.96
CA ARG A 213 11.24 20.35 20.96
C ARG A 213 11.50 19.63 22.29
N TYR A 214 10.78 20.01 23.32
CA TYR A 214 10.91 19.50 24.67
C TYR A 214 9.52 19.15 25.20
N SER A 215 9.35 17.94 25.68
CA SER A 215 8.19 17.51 26.47
C SER A 215 8.54 17.60 27.96
N LEU A 216 7.56 17.61 28.84
CA LEU A 216 7.78 17.50 30.29
C LEU A 216 8.60 16.25 30.61
N TYR A 217 8.45 15.18 29.83
CA TYR A 217 9.18 13.91 30.02
C TYR A 217 10.59 13.91 29.43
N SER A 218 10.93 14.87 28.58
CA SER A 218 12.31 15.04 28.09
C SER A 218 13.23 15.83 29.02
N MET A 219 12.68 16.38 30.06
CA MET A 219 13.46 17.07 31.07
C MET A 219 14.20 16.06 31.96
N VAL A 220 15.50 16.23 32.09
CA VAL A 220 16.36 15.36 32.88
C VAL A 220 16.33 15.77 34.35
N GLY A 221 15.88 14.89 35.23
CA GLY A 221 15.86 15.08 36.67
C GLY A 221 15.32 13.83 37.37
N GLU A 222 16.01 13.36 38.39
CA GLU A 222 15.69 12.13 39.12
C GLU A 222 15.28 12.36 40.58
N THR A 223 15.28 13.63 41.05
CA THR A 223 14.89 13.93 42.43
C THR A 223 13.38 13.73 42.63
N SER A 224 12.97 13.26 43.79
CA SER A 224 11.56 13.08 44.13
C SER A 224 10.74 14.36 43.97
N GLU A 225 11.34 15.50 44.27
CA GLU A 225 10.75 16.83 44.16
C GLU A 225 10.53 17.22 42.70
N PHE A 226 11.50 16.95 41.82
CA PHE A 226 11.38 17.19 40.37
C PHE A 226 10.29 16.33 39.74
N LEU A 227 10.24 15.03 40.06
CA LEU A 227 9.21 14.13 39.56
C LEU A 227 7.81 14.54 40.04
N ALA A 228 7.66 14.96 41.30
CA ALA A 228 6.39 15.48 41.81
C ALA A 228 5.97 16.77 41.12
N LEU A 229 6.90 17.65 40.78
CA LEU A 229 6.67 18.89 40.03
C LEU A 229 6.22 18.55 38.58
N GLN A 230 6.89 17.61 37.92
CA GLN A 230 6.56 17.14 36.57
C GLN A 230 5.13 16.56 36.51
N HIS A 231 4.75 15.71 37.47
CA HIS A 231 3.41 15.18 37.58
C HIS A 231 2.36 16.26 37.86
N LYS A 232 2.68 17.24 38.70
CA LYS A 232 1.79 18.37 38.98
C LYS A 232 1.59 19.23 37.75
N ALA A 233 2.66 19.55 37.02
CA ALA A 233 2.63 20.32 35.79
C ALA A 233 1.78 19.62 34.70
N SER A 234 1.97 18.31 34.53
CA SER A 234 1.17 17.51 33.57
C SER A 234 -0.33 17.50 33.88
N ARG A 235 -0.71 17.43 35.14
CA ARG A 235 -2.12 17.51 35.55
C ARG A 235 -2.72 18.89 35.31
N VAL A 236 -1.97 19.95 35.66
CA VAL A 236 -2.47 21.33 35.55
C VAL A 236 -2.51 21.78 34.09
N ALA A 237 -1.59 21.30 33.25
CA ALA A 237 -1.60 21.56 31.81
C ALA A 237 -2.90 21.11 31.11
N ARG A 238 -3.62 20.13 31.69
CA ARG A 238 -4.92 19.64 31.20
C ARG A 238 -6.15 20.42 31.73
N THR A 239 -5.93 21.51 32.44
CA THR A 239 -7.02 22.33 33.03
C THR A 239 -6.99 23.74 32.49
N ASP A 240 -8.13 24.45 32.52
CA ASP A 240 -8.26 25.86 32.10
C ASP A 240 -7.75 26.86 33.11
N HIS A 241 -7.09 26.41 34.18
CA HIS A 241 -6.62 27.31 35.24
C HIS A 241 -5.38 28.08 34.78
N ASN A 242 -5.31 29.33 35.22
CA ASN A 242 -4.09 30.10 35.07
C ASN A 242 -2.99 29.55 36.02
N ILE A 243 -1.80 29.38 35.46
CA ILE A 243 -0.67 28.81 36.18
C ILE A 243 0.36 29.91 36.41
N LEU A 244 0.78 30.11 37.66
CA LEU A 244 1.91 30.91 37.99
C LEU A 244 3.11 29.98 38.26
N LEU A 245 4.18 30.14 37.48
CA LEU A 245 5.47 29.47 37.69
C LEU A 245 6.41 30.47 38.35
N GLN A 246 7.02 30.07 39.45
CA GLN A 246 7.94 30.91 40.21
C GLN A 246 9.24 30.12 40.47
N GLY A 247 10.39 30.73 40.13
CA GLY A 247 11.71 30.11 40.30
C GLY A 247 12.84 31.01 39.77
N GLU A 248 14.08 30.63 39.99
CA GLU A 248 15.25 31.42 39.59
C GLU A 248 15.57 31.38 38.10
N GLN A 249 15.19 30.28 37.37
CA GLN A 249 15.32 30.14 35.93
C GLN A 249 14.06 29.49 35.37
N VAL A 250 13.02 30.30 35.17
CA VAL A 250 11.67 29.82 34.83
C VAL A 250 11.47 29.61 33.32
N ASP A 251 12.31 30.20 32.48
CA ASP A 251 12.05 30.30 31.02
C ASP A 251 11.84 28.97 30.31
N ALA A 252 12.68 27.98 30.60
CA ALA A 252 12.55 26.67 29.94
C ALA A 252 11.30 25.91 30.41
N PHE A 253 11.02 25.91 31.71
CA PHE A 253 9.90 25.21 32.31
C PHE A 253 8.57 25.90 31.95
N SER A 254 8.54 27.24 31.97
CA SER A 254 7.41 28.04 31.54
C SER A 254 7.03 27.77 30.09
N ALA A 255 8.00 27.74 29.17
CA ALA A 255 7.77 27.45 27.76
C ALA A 255 7.21 26.06 27.52
N ILE A 256 7.66 25.04 28.28
CA ILE A 256 7.19 23.67 28.17
C ILE A 256 5.74 23.55 28.66
N VAL A 257 5.42 24.08 29.85
CA VAL A 257 4.05 24.00 30.39
C VAL A 257 3.05 24.77 29.52
N HIS A 258 3.46 25.92 28.99
CA HIS A 258 2.59 26.68 28.05
C HIS A 258 2.32 25.92 26.77
N LYS A 259 3.32 25.22 26.23
CA LYS A 259 3.16 24.38 25.03
C LYS A 259 2.30 23.15 25.29
N GLU A 260 2.50 22.46 26.40
CA GLU A 260 1.67 21.32 26.80
C GLU A 260 0.21 21.74 26.98
N LYS A 261 -0.04 22.94 27.54
CA LYS A 261 -1.40 23.50 27.64
C LYS A 261 -1.99 23.80 26.28
N ALA A 262 -1.24 24.43 25.37
CA ALA A 262 -1.67 24.69 23.99
C ALA A 262 -1.98 23.39 23.23
N TYR A 263 -1.20 22.33 23.47
CA TYR A 263 -1.42 21.03 22.86
C TYR A 263 -2.69 20.33 23.39
N ALA A 264 -2.97 20.46 24.70
CA ALA A 264 -4.16 19.86 25.32
C ALA A 264 -5.47 20.50 24.84
N TYR A 265 -5.46 21.77 24.44
CA TYR A 265 -6.65 22.50 23.99
C TYR A 265 -6.72 22.75 22.48
N GLY A 266 -5.73 22.29 21.72
CA GLY A 266 -5.76 22.40 20.24
C GLY A 266 -5.71 23.82 19.71
N VAL A 267 -5.06 24.76 20.42
CA VAL A 267 -4.81 26.14 19.99
C VAL A 267 -3.37 26.26 19.47
#